data_44b3249e1e696d9aa182558ce25c2728
#
_entry.id   44b3249e1e696d9aa182558ce25c2728
#
_cell.length_a   1.000
_cell.length_b   1.000
_cell.length_c   1.000
_cell.angle_alpha   90.00
_cell.angle_beta   90.00
_cell.angle_gamma   90.00
#
_symmetry.space_group_name_H-M   'P 1'
#
loop_
_entity.id
_entity.type
_entity.pdbx_description
1 polymer ?
#
loop_
_entity_poly.entity_id
_entity_poly.type
_entity_poly.pdbx_seq_one_letter_code
_entity_poly.pdbx_strand_id
1 'polypeptide(L)'
;MEWPSHAFANSLFPSLNAQNVGLIPKLPTEEPVWQIFAEDKEHNLKHQIRILESTDLDLIDRNTLPETVTFDESKGRVMIESGAVIEPSTHFIGPCFVGKDAIIRHGAYIRGNAWICSSALVGHCSEVKHSILLPHSKAPHFNYVGDSILGKSVNLGAGVKLSNLRNDGTEVFLRIGESRIGSGLRKFGAILGEGCQLGCNAVTNPGTVLGINCVVWPNVTVTGIHDQSSTLR
;
A
#
# COMPACT_ATOMS: atom_id res chain seq x y z
N MET A 1 -15.54 20.03 11.52
CA MET A 1 -14.36 19.44 12.22
C MET A 1 -13.30 19.21 11.16
N GLU A 2 -12.11 19.75 11.35
CA GLU A 2 -11.01 19.61 10.39
C GLU A 2 -10.23 18.33 10.69
N TRP A 3 -9.78 17.65 9.63
CA TRP A 3 -8.88 16.52 9.74
C TRP A 3 -7.49 17.01 10.22
N PRO A 4 -6.78 16.24 11.05
CA PRO A 4 -5.43 16.61 11.45
C PRO A 4 -4.46 16.62 10.25
N SER A 5 -3.41 17.43 10.31
CA SER A 5 -2.44 17.59 9.20
C SER A 5 -1.89 16.27 8.68
N HIS A 6 -1.66 15.31 9.56
CA HIS A 6 -1.17 13.97 9.21
C HIS A 6 -2.24 13.03 8.62
N ALA A 7 -3.43 13.53 8.26
CA ALA A 7 -4.35 12.85 7.37
C ALA A 7 -4.07 13.11 5.87
N PHE A 8 -3.22 14.09 5.56
CA PHE A 8 -2.97 14.55 4.19
C PHE A 8 -1.64 14.06 3.62
N ALA A 9 -1.62 13.84 2.30
CA ALA A 9 -0.47 13.29 1.59
C ALA A 9 0.82 14.08 1.81
N ASN A 10 0.76 15.42 1.79
CA ASN A 10 1.93 16.29 1.96
C ASN A 10 2.63 16.11 3.32
N SER A 11 1.88 15.81 4.37
CA SER A 11 2.42 15.58 5.71
C SER A 11 2.93 14.16 5.92
N LEU A 12 2.33 13.19 5.23
CA LEU A 12 2.68 11.77 5.36
C LEU A 12 3.81 11.35 4.40
N PHE A 13 3.89 12.00 3.24
CA PHE A 13 4.78 11.62 2.14
C PHE A 13 5.51 12.83 1.54
N PRO A 14 6.26 13.59 2.33
CA PRO A 14 6.88 14.84 1.89
C PRO A 14 7.94 14.64 0.80
N SER A 15 8.55 13.45 0.70
CA SER A 15 9.59 13.18 -0.29
C SER A 15 9.06 12.85 -1.69
N LEU A 16 7.74 12.68 -1.87
CA LEU A 16 7.16 12.37 -3.19
C LEU A 16 7.27 13.52 -4.19
N ASN A 17 7.48 14.74 -3.72
CA ASN A 17 7.70 15.90 -4.58
C ASN A 17 9.13 15.97 -5.16
N ALA A 18 10.03 15.05 -4.75
CA ALA A 18 11.38 14.97 -5.29
C ALA A 18 11.39 14.34 -6.69
N GLN A 19 12.21 14.86 -7.60
CA GLN A 19 12.35 14.34 -8.97
C GLN A 19 12.92 12.91 -8.97
N ASN A 20 12.46 12.08 -9.94
CA ASN A 20 12.96 10.73 -10.24
C ASN A 20 12.51 9.58 -9.31
N VAL A 21 11.29 9.59 -8.84
CA VAL A 21 10.73 8.48 -8.05
C VAL A 21 9.99 7.40 -8.88
N GLY A 22 10.07 7.43 -10.19
CA GLY A 22 9.32 6.54 -11.08
C GLY A 22 7.81 6.86 -11.13
N LEU A 23 7.01 5.93 -11.62
CA LEU A 23 5.56 6.10 -11.67
C LEU A 23 4.95 5.92 -10.27
N ILE A 24 4.34 6.98 -9.77
CA ILE A 24 3.58 6.98 -8.51
C ILE A 24 2.13 7.40 -8.78
N PRO A 25 1.14 6.88 -8.04
CA PRO A 25 -0.22 7.36 -8.18
C PRO A 25 -0.36 8.80 -7.66
N LYS A 26 -1.24 9.56 -8.29
CA LYS A 26 -1.58 10.91 -7.82
C LYS A 26 -2.41 10.81 -6.53
N LEU A 27 -1.82 11.21 -5.42
CA LEU A 27 -2.48 11.21 -4.12
C LEU A 27 -3.32 12.48 -3.91
N PRO A 28 -4.47 12.38 -3.22
CA PRO A 28 -5.26 13.57 -2.83
C PRO A 28 -4.45 14.50 -1.92
N THR A 29 -4.53 15.82 -2.18
CA THR A 29 -3.84 16.84 -1.38
C THR A 29 -4.80 17.72 -0.56
N GLU A 30 -6.04 17.88 -1.01
CA GLU A 30 -7.06 18.75 -0.41
C GLU A 30 -8.06 17.96 0.45
N GLU A 31 -7.97 16.65 0.47
CA GLU A 31 -8.79 15.76 1.28
C GLU A 31 -7.91 14.66 1.89
N PRO A 32 -8.41 13.92 2.90
CA PRO A 32 -7.64 12.85 3.53
C PRO A 32 -7.13 11.83 2.50
N VAL A 33 -5.88 11.42 2.63
CA VAL A 33 -5.19 10.62 1.62
C VAL A 33 -5.86 9.26 1.33
N TRP A 34 -6.58 8.68 2.28
CA TRP A 34 -7.31 7.42 2.08
C TRP A 34 -8.51 7.57 1.12
N GLN A 35 -8.91 8.80 0.76
CA GLN A 35 -9.94 9.01 -0.25
C GLN A 35 -9.53 8.51 -1.64
N ILE A 36 -8.26 8.21 -1.86
CA ILE A 36 -7.81 7.51 -3.07
C ILE A 36 -8.45 6.11 -3.23
N PHE A 37 -8.96 5.52 -2.16
CA PHE A 37 -9.68 4.24 -2.19
C PHE A 37 -11.19 4.38 -2.41
N ALA A 38 -11.73 5.59 -2.38
CA ALA A 38 -13.16 5.84 -2.57
C ALA A 38 -13.55 5.68 -4.05
N GLU A 39 -14.53 4.80 -4.32
CA GLU A 39 -14.91 4.46 -5.71
C GLU A 39 -15.61 5.59 -6.46
N ASP A 40 -16.22 6.53 -5.74
CA ASP A 40 -16.91 7.71 -6.28
C ASP A 40 -15.97 8.87 -6.65
N LYS A 41 -14.68 8.74 -6.36
CA LYS A 41 -13.68 9.78 -6.66
C LYS A 41 -13.09 9.58 -8.05
N GLU A 42 -12.99 10.67 -8.80
CA GLU A 42 -12.41 10.70 -10.15
C GLU A 42 -10.94 10.18 -10.17
N HIS A 43 -10.20 10.47 -9.11
CA HIS A 43 -8.78 10.12 -8.99
C HIS A 43 -8.53 8.88 -8.12
N ASN A 44 -9.53 7.99 -7.98
CA ASN A 44 -9.34 6.79 -7.18
C ASN A 44 -8.29 5.84 -7.79
N LEU A 45 -7.70 5.01 -6.95
CA LEU A 45 -6.62 4.10 -7.34
C LEU A 45 -7.00 3.17 -8.50
N LYS A 46 -8.23 2.65 -8.50
CA LYS A 46 -8.72 1.76 -9.57
C LYS A 46 -8.71 2.47 -10.92
N HIS A 47 -9.17 3.73 -10.96
CA HIS A 47 -9.21 4.51 -12.18
C HIS A 47 -7.80 4.82 -12.68
N GLN A 48 -6.88 5.21 -11.79
CA GLN A 48 -5.49 5.50 -12.16
C GLN A 48 -4.77 4.27 -12.72
N ILE A 49 -4.95 3.09 -12.15
CA ILE A 49 -4.36 1.84 -12.67
C ILE A 49 -4.92 1.53 -14.06
N ARG A 50 -6.21 1.75 -14.31
CA ARG A 50 -6.79 1.57 -15.65
C ARG A 50 -6.24 2.54 -16.70
N ILE A 51 -5.91 3.77 -16.31
CA ILE A 51 -5.23 4.70 -17.22
C ILE A 51 -3.87 4.14 -17.63
N LEU A 52 -3.13 3.51 -16.71
CA LEU A 52 -1.85 2.88 -17.04
C LEU A 52 -1.97 1.75 -18.07
N GLU A 53 -3.11 1.04 -18.14
CA GLU A 53 -3.32 -0.02 -19.13
C GLU A 53 -3.22 0.47 -20.57
N SER A 54 -3.51 1.77 -20.80
CA SER A 54 -3.42 2.44 -22.11
C SER A 54 -2.16 3.28 -22.28
N THR A 55 -1.28 3.32 -21.28
CA THR A 55 -0.02 4.07 -21.34
C THR A 55 1.06 3.20 -21.97
N ASP A 56 1.92 3.83 -22.77
CA ASP A 56 3.11 3.16 -23.33
C ASP A 56 4.17 3.04 -22.23
N LEU A 57 4.31 1.84 -21.70
CA LEU A 57 5.24 1.48 -20.62
C LEU A 57 6.30 0.52 -21.15
N ASP A 58 7.54 0.69 -20.69
CA ASP A 58 8.61 -0.29 -20.91
C ASP A 58 8.39 -1.50 -19.99
N LEU A 59 7.66 -2.51 -20.49
CA LEU A 59 7.29 -3.69 -19.74
C LEU A 59 8.28 -4.84 -19.94
N ILE A 60 8.43 -5.65 -18.89
CA ILE A 60 9.26 -6.86 -18.93
C ILE A 60 8.75 -7.85 -19.98
N ASP A 61 9.66 -8.50 -20.69
CA ASP A 61 9.30 -9.67 -21.51
C ASP A 61 8.92 -10.84 -20.60
N ARG A 62 7.64 -11.23 -20.63
CA ARG A 62 7.10 -12.32 -19.79
C ARG A 62 7.75 -13.67 -20.05
N ASN A 63 8.33 -13.88 -21.26
CA ASN A 63 9.05 -15.11 -21.57
C ASN A 63 10.36 -15.26 -20.75
N THR A 64 10.85 -14.18 -20.16
CA THR A 64 12.03 -14.19 -19.29
C THR A 64 11.71 -14.50 -17.84
N LEU A 65 10.42 -14.55 -17.47
CA LEU A 65 9.98 -14.85 -16.11
C LEU A 65 10.04 -16.36 -15.82
N PRO A 66 10.22 -16.75 -14.54
CA PRO A 66 10.13 -18.16 -14.16
C PRO A 66 8.78 -18.79 -14.58
N GLU A 67 8.79 -20.00 -15.11
CA GLU A 67 7.58 -20.71 -15.60
C GLU A 67 6.48 -20.87 -14.56
N THR A 68 6.83 -20.82 -13.28
CA THR A 68 5.89 -20.95 -12.16
C THR A 68 5.21 -19.64 -11.75
N VAL A 69 5.55 -18.53 -12.41
CA VAL A 69 4.81 -17.25 -12.24
C VAL A 69 3.50 -17.33 -13.01
N THR A 70 2.42 -16.98 -12.37
CA THR A 70 1.08 -17.12 -12.94
C THR A 70 0.31 -15.79 -12.94
N PHE A 71 -0.57 -15.62 -13.94
CA PHE A 71 -1.32 -14.38 -14.18
C PHE A 71 -2.80 -14.67 -14.37
N ASP A 72 -3.66 -13.98 -13.64
CA ASP A 72 -5.09 -13.86 -13.91
C ASP A 72 -5.39 -12.43 -14.39
N GLU A 73 -5.57 -12.26 -15.69
CA GLU A 73 -5.89 -10.98 -16.31
C GLU A 73 -7.37 -10.84 -16.70
N SER A 74 -8.23 -11.68 -16.16
CA SER A 74 -9.67 -11.65 -16.43
C SER A 74 -10.35 -10.32 -16.08
N LYS A 75 -9.72 -9.50 -15.22
CA LYS A 75 -10.24 -8.21 -14.74
C LYS A 75 -9.42 -6.99 -15.16
N GLY A 76 -8.31 -7.20 -15.86
CA GLY A 76 -7.39 -6.15 -16.32
C GLY A 76 -5.95 -6.63 -16.38
N ARG A 77 -5.07 -5.83 -16.98
CA ARG A 77 -3.68 -6.18 -17.25
C ARG A 77 -2.81 -6.21 -15.99
N VAL A 78 -1.85 -7.10 -15.99
CA VAL A 78 -0.70 -7.07 -15.07
C VAL A 78 0.45 -6.34 -15.77
N MET A 79 0.81 -5.18 -15.28
CA MET A 79 1.85 -4.32 -15.84
C MET A 79 3.09 -4.38 -14.96
N ILE A 80 4.19 -4.89 -15.49
CA ILE A 80 5.47 -5.03 -14.78
C ILE A 80 6.53 -4.31 -15.59
N GLU A 81 7.10 -3.24 -15.04
CA GLU A 81 8.17 -2.49 -15.73
C GLU A 81 9.45 -3.32 -15.86
N SER A 82 10.18 -3.06 -16.95
CA SER A 82 11.52 -3.60 -17.18
C SER A 82 12.46 -3.25 -16.02
N GLY A 83 13.26 -4.24 -15.57
CA GLY A 83 14.13 -4.11 -14.40
C GLY A 83 13.50 -4.58 -13.09
N ALA A 84 12.20 -4.84 -13.02
CA ALA A 84 11.60 -5.50 -11.87
C ALA A 84 12.08 -6.96 -11.75
N VAL A 85 12.26 -7.46 -10.53
CA VAL A 85 12.66 -8.83 -10.25
C VAL A 85 11.46 -9.63 -9.73
N ILE A 86 11.07 -10.68 -10.45
CA ILE A 86 9.95 -11.55 -10.07
C ILE A 86 10.50 -12.95 -9.79
N GLU A 87 10.35 -13.39 -8.54
CA GLU A 87 10.78 -14.73 -8.14
C GLU A 87 9.72 -15.81 -8.48
N PRO A 88 10.11 -17.09 -8.51
CA PRO A 88 9.22 -18.21 -8.81
C PRO A 88 7.97 -18.28 -7.93
N SER A 89 6.90 -18.88 -8.45
CA SER A 89 5.64 -19.15 -7.75
C SER A 89 4.90 -17.89 -7.27
N THR A 90 5.20 -16.75 -7.83
CA THR A 90 4.40 -15.53 -7.63
C THR A 90 3.09 -15.64 -8.42
N HIS A 91 1.97 -15.23 -7.83
CA HIS A 91 0.69 -15.14 -8.51
C HIS A 91 0.19 -13.69 -8.58
N PHE A 92 -0.19 -13.27 -9.79
CA PHE A 92 -0.75 -11.94 -10.05
C PHE A 92 -2.20 -12.01 -10.48
N ILE A 93 -3.05 -11.17 -9.90
CA ILE A 93 -4.40 -10.87 -10.38
C ILE A 93 -4.42 -9.40 -10.83
N GLY A 94 -4.71 -9.17 -12.09
CA GLY A 94 -4.85 -7.82 -12.65
C GLY A 94 -6.21 -7.13 -12.29
N PRO A 95 -6.34 -5.82 -12.53
CA PRO A 95 -5.27 -4.95 -12.96
C PRO A 95 -4.31 -4.63 -11.82
N CYS A 96 -3.02 -4.63 -12.06
CA CYS A 96 -2.02 -4.18 -11.08
C CYS A 96 -0.75 -3.67 -11.78
N PHE A 97 0.05 -2.91 -11.05
CA PHE A 97 1.30 -2.32 -11.54
C PHE A 97 2.47 -2.63 -10.62
N VAL A 98 3.61 -2.99 -11.22
CA VAL A 98 4.89 -3.22 -10.55
C VAL A 98 5.94 -2.35 -11.23
N GLY A 99 6.49 -1.41 -10.50
CA GLY A 99 7.46 -0.45 -10.99
C GLY A 99 8.87 -1.02 -11.12
N LYS A 100 9.71 -0.29 -11.84
CA LYS A 100 11.11 -0.63 -12.10
C LYS A 100 11.89 -0.91 -10.80
N ASP A 101 12.78 -1.87 -10.83
CA ASP A 101 13.64 -2.28 -9.70
C ASP A 101 12.85 -2.78 -8.47
N ALA A 102 11.53 -2.93 -8.56
CA ALA A 102 10.76 -3.58 -7.52
C ALA A 102 11.07 -5.08 -7.45
N ILE A 103 10.98 -5.65 -6.26
CA ILE A 103 11.28 -7.07 -6.04
C ILE A 103 10.02 -7.77 -5.52
N ILE A 104 9.53 -8.74 -6.27
CA ILE A 104 8.41 -9.61 -5.87
C ILE A 104 8.96 -10.99 -5.60
N ARG A 105 8.99 -11.38 -4.33
CA ARG A 105 9.63 -12.63 -3.90
C ARG A 105 8.72 -13.83 -4.02
N HIS A 106 9.36 -15.00 -3.90
CA HIS A 106 8.75 -16.32 -3.99
C HIS A 106 7.41 -16.42 -3.23
N GLY A 107 6.38 -16.94 -3.93
CA GLY A 107 5.07 -17.19 -3.34
C GLY A 107 4.25 -15.95 -2.98
N ALA A 108 4.68 -14.75 -3.39
CA ALA A 108 3.88 -13.54 -3.18
C ALA A 108 2.55 -13.61 -3.96
N TYR A 109 1.50 -13.05 -3.37
CA TYR A 109 0.17 -12.98 -3.94
C TYR A 109 -0.24 -11.52 -4.19
N ILE A 110 -0.14 -11.07 -5.44
CA ILE A 110 -0.45 -9.70 -5.85
C ILE A 110 -1.84 -9.69 -6.45
N ARG A 111 -2.75 -8.96 -5.80
CA ARG A 111 -4.16 -8.93 -6.18
C ARG A 111 -4.54 -7.59 -6.82
N GLY A 112 -5.70 -7.56 -7.44
CA GLY A 112 -6.20 -6.41 -8.19
C GLY A 112 -6.07 -5.06 -7.48
N ASN A 113 -5.72 -4.06 -8.25
CA ASN A 113 -5.48 -2.68 -7.86
C ASN A 113 -4.29 -2.50 -6.87
N ALA A 114 -3.31 -3.40 -6.89
CA ALA A 114 -2.03 -3.16 -6.24
C ALA A 114 -1.16 -2.25 -7.12
N TRP A 115 -0.61 -1.18 -6.54
CA TRP A 115 0.39 -0.30 -7.16
C TRP A 115 1.68 -0.39 -6.36
N ILE A 116 2.63 -1.13 -6.90
CA ILE A 116 3.94 -1.34 -6.28
C ILE A 116 4.93 -0.44 -7.00
N CYS A 117 5.38 0.63 -6.34
CA CYS A 117 6.29 1.61 -6.92
C CYS A 117 7.71 1.07 -7.07
N SER A 118 8.56 1.85 -7.75
CA SER A 118 9.96 1.50 -8.00
C SER A 118 10.71 1.17 -6.71
N SER A 119 11.59 0.16 -6.78
CA SER A 119 12.42 -0.32 -5.66
C SER A 119 11.65 -0.77 -4.41
N ALA A 120 10.33 -0.91 -4.48
CA ALA A 120 9.54 -1.49 -3.39
C ALA A 120 9.71 -3.02 -3.35
N LEU A 121 9.48 -3.63 -2.19
CA LEU A 121 9.63 -5.06 -2.01
C LEU A 121 8.35 -5.69 -1.45
N VAL A 122 7.81 -6.67 -2.18
CA VAL A 122 6.81 -7.61 -1.66
C VAL A 122 7.49 -8.95 -1.49
N GLY A 123 7.61 -9.38 -0.24
CA GLY A 123 8.42 -10.53 0.10
C GLY A 123 7.67 -11.85 0.11
N HIS A 124 8.38 -12.87 0.61
CA HIS A 124 7.92 -14.24 0.63
C HIS A 124 6.53 -14.40 1.25
N CYS A 125 5.62 -15.04 0.50
CA CYS A 125 4.23 -15.32 0.90
C CYS A 125 3.48 -14.11 1.47
N SER A 126 3.78 -12.91 0.98
CA SER A 126 3.04 -11.70 1.34
C SER A 126 1.91 -11.45 0.36
N GLU A 127 0.78 -10.98 0.88
CA GLU A 127 -0.39 -10.64 0.08
C GLU A 127 -0.57 -9.12 0.02
N VAL A 128 -0.70 -8.58 -1.19
CA VAL A 128 -0.97 -7.16 -1.44
C VAL A 128 -2.22 -7.02 -2.30
N LYS A 129 -3.17 -6.21 -1.85
CA LYS A 129 -4.45 -6.01 -2.53
C LYS A 129 -4.92 -4.57 -2.41
N HIS A 130 -5.29 -3.93 -3.54
CA HIS A 130 -5.87 -2.59 -3.57
C HIS A 130 -5.09 -1.62 -2.67
N SER A 131 -3.79 -1.56 -2.85
CA SER A 131 -2.85 -0.87 -1.97
C SER A 131 -1.72 -0.22 -2.76
N ILE A 132 -1.08 0.76 -2.14
CA ILE A 132 0.05 1.48 -2.71
C ILE A 132 1.28 1.20 -1.85
N LEU A 133 2.32 0.66 -2.46
CA LEU A 133 3.65 0.55 -1.89
C LEU A 133 4.52 1.63 -2.53
N LEU A 134 4.76 2.73 -1.81
CA LEU A 134 5.59 3.83 -2.30
C LEU A 134 7.07 3.42 -2.39
N PRO A 135 7.92 4.17 -3.10
CA PRO A 135 9.30 3.75 -3.39
C PRO A 135 10.07 3.31 -2.15
N HIS A 136 10.83 2.21 -2.29
CA HIS A 136 11.64 1.60 -1.23
C HIS A 136 10.87 1.06 -0.01
N SER A 137 9.52 1.05 -0.03
CA SER A 137 8.73 0.41 1.02
C SER A 137 8.83 -1.12 0.94
N LYS A 138 8.72 -1.79 2.09
CA LYS A 138 8.97 -3.23 2.20
C LYS A 138 7.89 -3.94 3.01
N ALA A 139 7.31 -4.98 2.41
CA ALA A 139 6.45 -5.97 3.06
C ALA A 139 7.10 -7.35 2.87
N PRO A 140 8.21 -7.67 3.61
CA PRO A 140 9.17 -8.69 3.20
C PRO A 140 8.81 -10.15 3.52
N HIS A 141 7.92 -10.40 4.49
CA HIS A 141 7.67 -11.77 4.98
C HIS A 141 6.27 -11.95 5.57
N PHE A 142 5.43 -12.79 4.95
CA PHE A 142 4.12 -13.20 5.47
C PHE A 142 3.22 -12.02 5.85
N ASN A 143 3.32 -10.93 5.12
CA ASN A 143 2.55 -9.73 5.40
C ASN A 143 1.19 -9.76 4.68
N TYR A 144 0.20 -9.11 5.31
CA TYR A 144 -1.06 -8.78 4.64
C TYR A 144 -1.20 -7.27 4.51
N VAL A 145 -1.30 -6.78 3.27
CA VAL A 145 -1.45 -5.36 2.94
C VAL A 145 -2.71 -5.19 2.10
N GLY A 146 -3.79 -4.77 2.72
CA GLY A 146 -5.07 -4.54 2.06
C GLY A 146 -5.59 -3.12 2.23
N ASP A 147 -6.02 -2.48 1.15
CA ASP A 147 -6.61 -1.14 1.14
C ASP A 147 -5.76 -0.13 1.96
N SER A 148 -4.44 -0.13 1.69
CA SER A 148 -3.42 0.55 2.53
C SER A 148 -2.41 1.31 1.68
N ILE A 149 -1.74 2.29 2.30
CA ILE A 149 -0.59 2.99 1.71
C ILE A 149 0.62 2.80 2.62
N LEU A 150 1.71 2.27 2.06
CA LEU A 150 3.02 2.24 2.70
C LEU A 150 3.85 3.40 2.14
N GLY A 151 4.22 4.35 2.98
CA GLY A 151 5.10 5.46 2.66
C GLY A 151 6.50 5.01 2.24
N LYS A 152 7.27 5.90 1.64
CA LYS A 152 8.67 5.64 1.26
C LYS A 152 9.46 5.10 2.46
N SER A 153 10.26 4.06 2.21
CA SER A 153 11.11 3.42 3.22
C SER A 153 10.39 2.84 4.45
N VAL A 154 9.08 2.66 4.40
CA VAL A 154 8.35 1.86 5.40
C VAL A 154 8.86 0.43 5.38
N ASN A 155 9.01 -0.17 6.56
CA ASN A 155 9.35 -1.59 6.66
C ASN A 155 8.38 -2.32 7.59
N LEU A 156 7.78 -3.39 7.09
CA LEU A 156 6.95 -4.30 7.87
C LEU A 156 7.79 -5.48 8.36
N GLY A 157 7.83 -5.71 9.66
CA GLY A 157 8.38 -6.95 10.22
C GLY A 157 7.60 -8.19 9.75
N ALA A 158 8.17 -9.37 9.94
CA ALA A 158 7.54 -10.62 9.55
C ALA A 158 6.16 -10.78 10.22
N GLY A 159 5.16 -11.19 9.43
CA GLY A 159 3.82 -11.45 9.93
C GLY A 159 2.98 -10.21 10.27
N VAL A 160 3.43 -9.00 9.94
CA VAL A 160 2.59 -7.79 10.11
C VAL A 160 1.34 -7.88 9.23
N LYS A 161 0.20 -7.53 9.81
CA LYS A 161 -1.10 -7.53 9.12
C LYS A 161 -1.77 -6.17 9.24
N LEU A 162 -2.07 -5.57 8.09
CA LEU A 162 -2.84 -4.33 8.02
C LEU A 162 -4.31 -4.70 7.80
N SER A 163 -5.06 -4.84 8.90
CA SER A 163 -6.47 -5.23 8.85
C SER A 163 -7.31 -4.13 8.20
N ASN A 164 -8.08 -4.48 7.17
CA ASN A 164 -8.79 -3.50 6.32
C ASN A 164 -10.31 -3.56 6.41
N LEU A 165 -10.86 -4.50 7.18
CA LEU A 165 -12.31 -4.68 7.31
C LEU A 165 -12.66 -4.85 8.79
N ARG A 166 -13.68 -4.13 9.23
CA ARG A 166 -14.25 -4.29 10.57
C ARG A 166 -15.01 -5.62 10.66
N ASN A 167 -15.01 -6.22 11.86
CA ASN A 167 -15.70 -7.49 12.10
C ASN A 167 -17.24 -7.40 11.88
N ASP A 168 -17.83 -6.22 12.09
CA ASP A 168 -19.25 -5.95 11.85
C ASP A 168 -19.55 -5.62 10.36
N GLY A 169 -18.51 -5.54 9.51
CA GLY A 169 -18.62 -5.27 8.09
C GLY A 169 -19.09 -3.86 7.72
N THR A 170 -19.20 -2.95 8.69
CA THR A 170 -19.67 -1.58 8.49
C THR A 170 -18.52 -0.63 8.09
N GLU A 171 -18.84 0.65 7.93
CA GLU A 171 -17.88 1.71 7.63
C GLU A 171 -16.73 1.76 8.65
N VAL A 172 -15.52 2.01 8.17
CA VAL A 172 -14.35 2.24 9.02
C VAL A 172 -14.39 3.67 9.57
N PHE A 173 -14.20 3.78 10.88
CA PHE A 173 -14.17 5.07 11.59
C PHE A 173 -12.77 5.33 12.13
N LEU A 174 -12.35 6.57 12.05
CA LEU A 174 -11.12 7.05 12.67
C LEU A 174 -11.43 7.71 14.02
N ARG A 175 -10.54 7.52 14.99
CA ARG A 175 -10.60 8.20 16.28
C ARG A 175 -9.65 9.38 16.27
N ILE A 176 -10.18 10.57 16.59
CA ILE A 176 -9.41 11.82 16.72
C ILE A 176 -9.76 12.40 18.10
N GLY A 177 -8.86 12.22 19.07
CA GLY A 177 -9.18 12.48 20.46
C GLY A 177 -10.37 11.61 20.93
N GLU A 178 -11.40 12.24 21.46
CA GLU A 178 -12.64 11.57 21.89
C GLU A 178 -13.67 11.40 20.74
N SER A 179 -13.44 12.06 19.61
CA SER A 179 -14.35 12.05 18.48
C SER A 179 -14.13 10.81 17.60
N ARG A 180 -15.23 10.39 16.96
CA ARG A 180 -15.23 9.29 15.98
C ARG A 180 -15.81 9.80 14.67
N ILE A 181 -15.01 9.77 13.60
CA ILE A 181 -15.35 10.32 12.29
C ILE A 181 -15.36 9.20 11.26
N GLY A 182 -16.39 9.13 10.43
CA GLY A 182 -16.47 8.16 9.34
C GLY A 182 -15.40 8.44 8.27
N SER A 183 -14.78 7.39 7.75
CA SER A 183 -13.83 7.50 6.64
C SER A 183 -14.50 7.62 5.27
N GLY A 184 -15.80 7.30 5.17
CA GLY A 184 -16.50 7.06 3.92
C GLY A 184 -16.23 5.69 3.30
N LEU A 185 -15.42 4.86 3.93
CA LEU A 185 -14.96 3.59 3.35
C LEU A 185 -15.38 2.40 4.19
N ARG A 186 -15.90 1.36 3.54
CA ARG A 186 -16.17 0.06 4.17
C ARG A 186 -14.90 -0.77 4.35
N LYS A 187 -13.90 -0.59 3.46
CA LYS A 187 -12.58 -1.23 3.54
C LYS A 187 -11.52 -0.14 3.55
N PHE A 188 -10.75 -0.12 4.60
CA PHE A 188 -9.64 0.79 4.79
C PHE A 188 -8.66 0.17 5.79
N GLY A 189 -7.46 -0.16 5.34
CA GLY A 189 -6.42 -0.77 6.15
C GLY A 189 -5.65 0.26 6.97
N ALA A 190 -4.44 0.57 6.54
CA ALA A 190 -3.60 1.55 7.23
C ALA A 190 -2.92 2.53 6.24
N ILE A 191 -2.67 3.73 6.73
CA ILE A 191 -1.78 4.69 6.08
C ILE A 191 -0.54 4.81 6.95
N LEU A 192 0.60 4.41 6.39
CA LEU A 192 1.89 4.47 7.08
C LEU A 192 2.75 5.56 6.44
N GLY A 193 3.00 6.63 7.18
CA GLY A 193 3.88 7.72 6.77
C GLY A 193 5.30 7.23 6.46
N GLU A 194 6.10 8.06 5.79
CA GLU A 194 7.47 7.71 5.41
C GLU A 194 8.30 7.24 6.61
N GLY A 195 9.15 6.23 6.40
CA GLY A 195 10.10 5.74 7.38
C GLY A 195 9.51 4.94 8.55
N CYS A 196 8.20 4.66 8.59
CA CYS A 196 7.60 3.85 9.65
C CYS A 196 8.22 2.45 9.71
N GLN A 197 8.45 1.96 10.93
CA GLN A 197 9.02 0.63 11.20
C GLN A 197 8.06 -0.17 12.08
N LEU A 198 7.51 -1.26 11.56
CA LEU A 198 6.61 -2.13 12.31
C LEU A 198 7.31 -3.44 12.66
N GLY A 199 7.34 -3.75 13.96
CA GLY A 199 7.92 -4.99 14.48
C GLY A 199 7.12 -6.24 14.06
N CYS A 200 7.76 -7.42 14.18
CA CYS A 200 7.14 -8.68 13.79
C CYS A 200 5.79 -8.90 14.49
N ASN A 201 4.82 -9.45 13.74
CA ASN A 201 3.46 -9.73 14.19
C ASN A 201 2.68 -8.52 14.72
N ALA A 202 3.12 -7.29 14.48
CA ALA A 202 2.28 -6.13 14.75
C ALA A 202 1.03 -6.17 13.86
N VAL A 203 -0.09 -5.72 14.41
CA VAL A 203 -1.38 -5.68 13.70
C VAL A 203 -1.90 -4.25 13.76
N THR A 204 -2.33 -3.71 12.61
CA THR A 204 -3.11 -2.47 12.61
C THR A 204 -4.59 -2.79 12.46
N ASN A 205 -5.43 -2.15 13.26
CA ASN A 205 -6.87 -2.18 13.06
C ASN A 205 -7.27 -1.28 11.87
N PRO A 206 -8.43 -1.53 11.24
CA PRO A 206 -8.91 -0.73 10.12
C PRO A 206 -8.94 0.77 10.44
N GLY A 207 -8.42 1.59 9.54
CA GLY A 207 -8.36 3.04 9.70
C GLY A 207 -7.19 3.55 10.55
N THR A 208 -6.15 2.74 10.75
CA THR A 208 -4.92 3.20 11.42
C THR A 208 -4.14 4.14 10.51
N VAL A 209 -3.71 5.29 11.07
CA VAL A 209 -2.82 6.25 10.40
C VAL A 209 -1.60 6.49 11.29
N LEU A 210 -0.42 6.22 10.76
CA LEU A 210 0.85 6.51 11.43
C LEU A 210 1.55 7.67 10.72
N GLY A 211 1.89 8.70 11.46
CA GLY A 211 2.74 9.80 10.98
C GLY A 211 4.14 9.29 10.61
N ILE A 212 4.98 10.18 10.08
CA ILE A 212 6.33 9.86 9.62
C ILE A 212 7.18 9.29 10.78
N ASN A 213 8.05 8.31 10.47
CA ASN A 213 9.01 7.73 11.42
C ASN A 213 8.40 7.12 12.68
N CYS A 214 7.13 6.70 12.65
CA CYS A 214 6.55 5.93 13.75
C CYS A 214 7.21 4.56 13.87
N VAL A 215 7.36 4.10 15.11
CA VAL A 215 7.91 2.77 15.43
C VAL A 215 6.86 1.98 16.21
N VAL A 216 6.53 0.79 15.74
CA VAL A 216 5.63 -0.15 16.42
C VAL A 216 6.44 -1.35 16.87
N TRP A 217 6.34 -1.70 18.14
CA TRP A 217 7.04 -2.87 18.68
C TRP A 217 6.40 -4.18 18.23
N PRO A 218 7.15 -5.31 18.29
CA PRO A 218 6.60 -6.61 17.95
C PRO A 218 5.37 -6.98 18.79
N ASN A 219 4.41 -7.68 18.16
CA ASN A 219 3.14 -8.16 18.76
C ASN A 219 2.21 -7.04 19.28
N VAL A 220 2.41 -5.80 18.88
CA VAL A 220 1.53 -4.69 19.28
C VAL A 220 0.36 -4.58 18.30
N THR A 221 -0.84 -4.35 18.87
CA THR A 221 -2.03 -3.98 18.09
C THR A 221 -2.23 -2.47 18.13
N VAL A 222 -2.28 -1.85 16.95
CA VAL A 222 -2.37 -0.39 16.80
C VAL A 222 -3.76 -0.01 16.29
N THR A 223 -4.31 1.09 16.85
CA THR A 223 -5.61 1.62 16.43
C THR A 223 -5.59 3.15 16.44
N GLY A 224 -6.16 3.78 15.43
CA GLY A 224 -6.36 5.24 15.37
C GLY A 224 -5.21 5.97 14.69
N ILE A 225 -5.13 7.26 14.95
CA ILE A 225 -4.19 8.18 14.33
C ILE A 225 -3.09 8.52 15.32
N HIS A 226 -1.84 8.40 14.89
CA HIS A 226 -0.65 8.65 15.71
C HIS A 226 0.24 9.69 15.06
N ASP A 227 0.74 10.62 15.85
CA ASP A 227 1.65 11.67 15.41
C ASP A 227 2.99 11.11 14.94
N GLN A 228 3.70 11.92 14.17
CA GLN A 228 5.07 11.58 13.70
C GLN A 228 6.00 11.20 14.86
N SER A 229 6.91 10.28 14.60
CA SER A 229 7.92 9.79 15.56
C SER A 229 7.36 9.15 16.82
N SER A 230 6.08 8.74 16.80
CA SER A 230 5.46 7.99 17.91
C SER A 230 6.07 6.60 18.04
N THR A 231 6.28 6.16 19.28
CA THR A 231 6.69 4.78 19.60
C THR A 231 5.55 4.05 20.29
N LEU A 232 5.04 2.97 19.67
CA LEU A 232 3.91 2.18 20.13
C LEU A 232 4.40 0.84 20.68
N ARG A 233 4.10 0.59 21.96
CA ARG A 233 4.58 -0.56 22.72
C ARG A 233 3.42 -1.35 23.33
#